data_8d2340bd254a832f00e5eda41424e499
#
_entry.id   8d2340bd254a832f00e5eda41424e499
#
_cell.length_a   1.000
_cell.length_b   1.000
_cell.length_c   1.000
_cell.angle_alpha   90.00
_cell.angle_beta   90.00
_cell.angle_gamma   90.00
#
_symmetry.space_group_name_H-M   'P 1'
#
loop_
_entity.id
_entity.type
_entity.pdbx_description
1 polymer ?
#
loop_
_entity_poly.entity_id
_entity_poly.type
_entity_poly.pdbx_seq_one_letter_code
_entity_poly.pdbx_strand_id
1 'polypeptide(L)'
;MLTARGRSLEITKAGWLFIVLTLAVGFAAINSGANLLHVLFGCQIGLIIASGLLSENMVRRAAVHRRVASPLHAGSRSALVVELRNASSRGDMISVSVEDDDRLTTTDQTEPVFAVAVPASAAMTLHSSVTMHARGLHPLPRAVVATRFPFGLFVKRRELPGRERVLVYPRIHPIDPALLRRSRTGDGEALGARSRAGEFYGLAEYREGEELRRIHWPATARLGRAVVQEFEARGEAEQVLTLEPGVGGEPSFEAAIEQIASQIVALLREGRVATGLRYGEQLVVEAGLGPGHERRLLEFLALVGLESEEHS
;
A
#
# COMPACT_ATOMS: atom_id res chain seq x y z
N MET A 1 5.27 14.92 -29.01
CA MET A 1 5.36 15.00 -27.55
C MET A 1 6.41 16.03 -27.18
N LEU A 2 6.03 17.12 -26.53
CA LEU A 2 6.96 18.15 -26.05
C LEU A 2 7.23 17.88 -24.58
N THR A 3 8.46 17.51 -24.25
CA THR A 3 8.85 17.14 -22.88
C THR A 3 9.85 18.18 -22.35
N ALA A 4 9.53 18.81 -21.22
CA ALA A 4 10.44 19.71 -20.52
C ALA A 4 10.39 19.38 -19.02
N ARG A 5 11.53 18.97 -18.44
CA ARG A 5 11.75 18.75 -16.98
C ARG A 5 10.52 18.21 -16.24
N GLY A 6 10.10 16.96 -16.53
CA GLY A 6 8.99 16.31 -15.81
C GLY A 6 7.59 16.82 -16.21
N ARG A 7 7.48 17.49 -17.36
CA ARG A 7 6.20 17.93 -17.94
C ARG A 7 6.09 17.46 -19.38
N SER A 8 4.95 16.94 -19.74
CA SER A 8 4.66 16.55 -21.12
C SER A 8 3.34 17.13 -21.60
N LEU A 9 3.33 17.49 -22.87
CA LEU A 9 2.16 17.92 -23.60
C LEU A 9 1.96 16.97 -24.77
N GLU A 10 0.82 16.35 -24.85
CA GLU A 10 0.39 15.49 -25.95
C GLU A 10 -0.85 16.09 -26.61
N ILE A 11 -0.85 16.16 -27.92
CA ILE A 11 -2.02 16.56 -28.69
C ILE A 11 -2.87 15.32 -28.91
N THR A 12 -4.13 15.38 -28.53
CA THR A 12 -5.07 14.28 -28.76
C THR A 12 -5.44 14.15 -30.23
N LYS A 13 -6.05 13.03 -30.61
CA LYS A 13 -6.59 12.87 -31.99
C LYS A 13 -7.60 13.97 -32.31
N ALA A 14 -8.48 14.31 -31.35
CA ALA A 14 -9.43 15.41 -31.47
C ALA A 14 -8.71 16.76 -31.57
N GLY A 15 -7.63 16.98 -30.83
CA GLY A 15 -6.79 18.17 -30.91
C GLY A 15 -6.16 18.35 -32.29
N TRP A 16 -5.60 17.28 -32.87
CA TRP A 16 -5.07 17.32 -34.22
C TRP A 16 -6.13 17.65 -35.26
N LEU A 17 -7.30 17.00 -35.17
CA LEU A 17 -8.42 17.30 -36.07
C LEU A 17 -8.84 18.77 -35.97
N PHE A 18 -8.94 19.30 -34.73
CA PHE A 18 -9.32 20.68 -34.48
C PHE A 18 -8.28 21.66 -35.03
N ILE A 19 -6.97 21.37 -34.89
CA ILE A 19 -5.89 22.20 -35.45
C ILE A 19 -5.97 22.21 -36.98
N VAL A 20 -6.14 21.04 -37.62
CA VAL A 20 -6.27 20.95 -39.07
C VAL A 20 -7.51 21.73 -39.58
N LEU A 21 -8.64 21.59 -38.88
CA LEU A 21 -9.86 22.34 -39.16
C LEU A 21 -9.63 23.86 -39.04
N THR A 22 -8.94 24.30 -37.99
CA THR A 22 -8.60 25.70 -37.75
C THR A 22 -7.76 26.26 -38.91
N LEU A 23 -6.75 25.50 -39.36
CA LEU A 23 -5.92 25.89 -40.51
C LEU A 23 -6.73 25.98 -41.81
N ALA A 24 -7.64 25.01 -42.04
CA ALA A 24 -8.53 25.02 -43.20
C ALA A 24 -9.46 26.24 -43.21
N VAL A 25 -10.07 26.58 -42.07
CA VAL A 25 -10.91 27.77 -41.90
C VAL A 25 -10.08 29.06 -42.13
N GLY A 26 -8.86 29.13 -41.57
CA GLY A 26 -7.97 30.25 -41.78
C GLY A 26 -7.60 30.44 -43.25
N PHE A 27 -7.29 29.37 -43.96
CA PHE A 27 -7.02 29.41 -45.41
C PHE A 27 -8.24 29.86 -46.18
N ALA A 28 -9.43 29.32 -45.86
CA ALA A 28 -10.68 29.76 -46.51
C ALA A 28 -11.00 31.23 -46.23
N ALA A 29 -10.74 31.70 -45.02
CA ALA A 29 -10.94 33.11 -44.63
C ALA A 29 -10.10 34.07 -45.50
N ILE A 30 -8.81 33.74 -45.68
CA ILE A 30 -7.90 34.56 -46.49
C ILE A 30 -8.35 34.57 -47.97
N ASN A 31 -8.74 33.38 -48.47
CA ASN A 31 -9.08 33.24 -49.89
C ASN A 31 -10.45 33.84 -50.27
N SER A 32 -11.43 33.79 -49.36
CA SER A 32 -12.80 34.28 -49.59
C SER A 32 -13.01 35.75 -49.22
N GLY A 33 -12.15 36.33 -48.37
CA GLY A 33 -12.32 37.65 -47.80
C GLY A 33 -13.54 37.83 -46.89
N ALA A 34 -14.22 36.73 -46.52
CA ALA A 34 -15.43 36.78 -45.71
C ALA A 34 -15.13 37.08 -44.23
N ASN A 35 -15.64 38.18 -43.71
CA ASN A 35 -15.42 38.62 -42.33
C ASN A 35 -15.84 37.57 -41.31
N LEU A 36 -16.91 36.82 -41.56
CA LEU A 36 -17.38 35.77 -40.67
C LEU A 36 -16.38 34.62 -40.46
N LEU A 37 -15.65 34.24 -41.56
CA LEU A 37 -14.60 33.22 -41.45
C LEU A 37 -13.39 33.72 -40.66
N HIS A 38 -13.05 34.98 -40.72
CA HIS A 38 -11.99 35.55 -39.88
C HIS A 38 -12.36 35.56 -38.39
N VAL A 39 -13.61 35.89 -38.08
CA VAL A 39 -14.11 35.77 -36.68
C VAL A 39 -14.09 34.34 -36.20
N LEU A 40 -14.57 33.38 -37.01
CA LEU A 40 -14.56 31.96 -36.66
C LEU A 40 -13.11 31.45 -36.41
N PHE A 41 -12.19 31.81 -37.29
CA PHE A 41 -10.76 31.49 -37.16
C PHE A 41 -10.16 32.04 -35.87
N GLY A 42 -10.46 33.32 -35.56
CA GLY A 42 -10.01 33.97 -34.32
C GLY A 42 -10.57 33.27 -33.07
N CYS A 43 -11.86 32.87 -33.08
CA CYS A 43 -12.45 32.08 -32.00
C CYS A 43 -11.77 30.72 -31.83
N GLN A 44 -11.47 30.00 -32.91
CA GLN A 44 -10.79 28.70 -32.84
C GLN A 44 -9.37 28.83 -32.27
N ILE A 45 -8.60 29.82 -32.69
CA ILE A 45 -7.28 30.11 -32.10
C ILE A 45 -7.43 30.45 -30.60
N GLY A 46 -8.40 31.30 -30.27
CA GLY A 46 -8.70 31.64 -28.87
C GLY A 46 -8.97 30.41 -28.01
N LEU A 47 -9.73 29.42 -28.52
CA LEU A 47 -10.01 28.16 -27.85
C LEU A 47 -8.74 27.31 -27.67
N ILE A 48 -7.86 27.22 -28.65
CA ILE A 48 -6.57 26.50 -28.56
C ILE A 48 -5.71 27.13 -27.46
N ILE A 49 -5.55 28.45 -27.47
CA ILE A 49 -4.74 29.18 -26.49
C ILE A 49 -5.35 29.02 -25.08
N ALA A 50 -6.66 29.22 -24.93
CA ALA A 50 -7.36 29.05 -23.66
C ALA A 50 -7.22 27.62 -23.14
N SER A 51 -7.35 26.60 -23.99
CA SER A 51 -7.14 25.20 -23.61
C SER A 51 -5.73 24.95 -23.09
N GLY A 52 -4.72 25.51 -23.74
CA GLY A 52 -3.33 25.39 -23.30
C GLY A 52 -3.05 26.03 -21.94
N LEU A 53 -3.58 27.25 -21.73
CA LEU A 53 -3.40 27.99 -20.46
C LEU A 53 -4.17 27.38 -19.30
N LEU A 54 -5.43 27.02 -19.53
CA LEU A 54 -6.28 26.42 -18.49
C LEU A 54 -5.75 25.04 -18.05
N SER A 55 -5.35 24.18 -19.00
CA SER A 55 -4.78 22.88 -18.67
C SER A 55 -3.47 22.99 -17.85
N GLU A 56 -2.60 23.98 -18.17
CA GLU A 56 -1.38 24.24 -17.39
C GLU A 56 -1.72 24.61 -15.94
N ASN A 57 -2.73 25.45 -15.79
CA ASN A 57 -3.12 25.92 -14.48
C ASN A 57 -3.69 24.78 -13.61
N MET A 58 -4.38 23.80 -14.20
CA MET A 58 -4.89 22.63 -13.47
C MET A 58 -3.76 21.77 -12.90
N VAL A 59 -2.81 21.34 -13.73
CA VAL A 59 -1.72 20.46 -13.27
C VAL A 59 -0.74 21.17 -12.33
N ARG A 60 -0.55 22.49 -12.48
CA ARG A 60 0.37 23.28 -11.65
C ARG A 60 -0.10 23.39 -10.20
N ARG A 61 -1.40 23.43 -9.97
CA ARG A 61 -2.03 23.57 -8.65
C ARG A 61 -2.08 22.28 -7.84
N ALA A 62 -1.91 21.14 -8.48
CA ALA A 62 -2.03 19.85 -7.84
C ALA A 62 -0.83 19.55 -6.94
N ALA A 63 -1.11 19.13 -5.72
CA ALA A 63 -0.18 18.47 -4.82
C ALA A 63 -0.78 17.09 -4.45
N VAL A 64 0.04 16.06 -4.44
CA VAL A 64 -0.39 14.69 -4.17
C VAL A 64 0.44 14.12 -3.02
N HIS A 65 -0.23 13.51 -2.09
CA HIS A 65 0.38 12.68 -1.05
C HIS A 65 -0.27 11.29 -1.08
N ARG A 66 0.56 10.25 -1.04
CA ARG A 66 0.09 8.86 -1.09
C ARG A 66 0.52 8.12 0.16
N ARG A 67 -0.34 7.27 0.68
CA ARG A 67 -0.04 6.39 1.80
C ARG A 67 -0.70 5.04 1.61
N VAL A 68 0.00 3.98 1.95
CA VAL A 68 -0.57 2.63 1.98
C VAL A 68 -1.43 2.50 3.25
N ALA A 69 -2.67 2.08 3.10
CA ALA A 69 -3.64 2.00 4.19
C ALA A 69 -3.54 0.72 5.01
N SER A 70 -2.94 -0.34 4.45
CA SER A 70 -2.82 -1.67 5.05
C SER A 70 -1.44 -2.26 4.80
N PRO A 71 -1.01 -3.28 5.54
CA PRO A 71 0.23 -4.00 5.25
C PRO A 71 0.27 -4.45 3.79
N LEU A 72 1.38 -4.18 3.12
CA LEU A 72 1.59 -4.48 1.71
C LEU A 72 2.38 -5.79 1.58
N HIS A 73 1.75 -6.82 1.03
CA HIS A 73 2.39 -8.11 0.77
C HIS A 73 2.71 -8.28 -0.71
N ALA A 74 3.87 -8.87 -1.01
CA ALA A 74 4.30 -9.13 -2.38
C ALA A 74 3.26 -9.94 -3.17
N GLY A 75 2.96 -9.50 -4.40
CA GLY A 75 1.98 -10.12 -5.28
C GLY A 75 0.52 -9.94 -4.88
N SER A 76 0.22 -9.20 -3.81
CA SER A 76 -1.15 -8.91 -3.40
C SER A 76 -1.52 -7.46 -3.65
N ARG A 77 -2.80 -7.25 -3.97
CA ARG A 77 -3.37 -5.93 -4.16
C ARG A 77 -3.69 -5.31 -2.80
N SER A 78 -3.12 -4.15 -2.51
CA SER A 78 -3.32 -3.45 -1.25
C SER A 78 -3.93 -2.06 -1.46
N ALA A 79 -4.68 -1.57 -0.47
CA ALA A 79 -5.33 -0.28 -0.56
C ALA A 79 -4.31 0.87 -0.46
N LEU A 80 -4.38 1.77 -1.43
CA LEU A 80 -3.60 3.00 -1.50
C LEU A 80 -4.54 4.20 -1.34
N VAL A 81 -4.26 5.05 -0.40
CA VAL A 81 -4.96 6.31 -0.19
C VAL A 81 -4.17 7.42 -0.88
N VAL A 82 -4.80 8.12 -1.79
CA VAL A 82 -4.26 9.24 -2.56
C VAL A 82 -4.95 10.52 -2.11
N GLU A 83 -4.25 11.39 -1.43
CA GLU A 83 -4.73 12.73 -1.08
C GLU A 83 -4.31 13.71 -2.17
N LEU A 84 -5.30 14.18 -2.94
CA LEU A 84 -5.13 15.18 -4.00
C LEU A 84 -5.55 16.54 -3.47
N ARG A 85 -4.59 17.46 -3.35
CA ARG A 85 -4.81 18.81 -2.83
C ARG A 85 -4.69 19.85 -3.92
N ASN A 86 -5.64 20.79 -3.94
CA ASN A 86 -5.54 22.01 -4.73
C ASN A 86 -4.78 23.07 -3.91
N ALA A 87 -3.54 23.34 -4.31
CA ALA A 87 -2.69 24.32 -3.64
C ALA A 87 -3.04 25.78 -3.96
N SER A 88 -4.00 26.02 -4.85
CA SER A 88 -4.44 27.37 -5.21
C SER A 88 -5.59 27.83 -4.36
N SER A 89 -5.53 29.08 -3.89
CA SER A 89 -6.66 29.75 -3.22
C SER A 89 -7.67 30.33 -4.19
N ARG A 90 -7.38 30.31 -5.49
CA ARG A 90 -8.23 30.91 -6.54
C ARG A 90 -8.63 29.85 -7.56
N GLY A 91 -9.91 29.49 -7.54
CA GLY A 91 -10.53 28.60 -8.50
C GLY A 91 -10.30 27.11 -8.26
N ASP A 92 -11.27 26.34 -8.63
CA ASP A 92 -11.27 24.89 -8.49
C ASP A 92 -10.33 24.23 -9.48
N MET A 93 -9.83 23.08 -9.12
CA MET A 93 -9.07 22.20 -9.99
C MET A 93 -10.04 21.15 -10.56
N ILE A 94 -10.18 21.12 -11.90
CA ILE A 94 -11.21 20.36 -12.59
C ILE A 94 -10.59 19.28 -13.47
N SER A 95 -11.20 18.10 -13.51
CA SER A 95 -10.86 17.00 -14.43
C SER A 95 -9.37 16.60 -14.34
N VAL A 96 -8.94 16.19 -13.17
CA VAL A 96 -7.55 15.81 -12.89
C VAL A 96 -7.47 14.34 -12.54
N SER A 97 -6.57 13.60 -13.19
CA SER A 97 -6.18 12.25 -12.80
C SER A 97 -4.81 12.23 -12.12
N VAL A 98 -4.62 11.25 -11.24
CA VAL A 98 -3.31 10.88 -10.70
C VAL A 98 -3.01 9.48 -11.22
N GLU A 99 -1.91 9.35 -11.92
CA GLU A 99 -1.45 8.15 -12.63
C GLU A 99 0.00 7.84 -12.23
N ASP A 100 0.49 6.67 -12.55
CA ASP A 100 1.92 6.37 -12.47
C ASP A 100 2.66 6.83 -13.72
N ASP A 101 3.97 7.00 -13.58
CA ASP A 101 4.83 7.27 -14.74
C ASP A 101 5.04 5.99 -15.55
N ASP A 102 4.34 5.86 -16.68
CA ASP A 102 4.40 4.73 -17.61
C ASP A 102 5.82 4.46 -18.18
N ARG A 103 6.76 5.37 -17.95
CA ARG A 103 8.15 5.22 -18.44
C ARG A 103 8.99 4.28 -17.58
N LEU A 104 8.54 3.99 -16.38
CA LEU A 104 9.18 3.02 -15.52
C LEU A 104 8.54 1.66 -15.81
N THR A 105 9.24 0.81 -16.54
CA THR A 105 8.90 -0.59 -16.81
C THR A 105 9.00 -1.44 -15.54
N THR A 106 8.42 -1.00 -14.45
CA THR A 106 8.32 -1.80 -13.25
C THR A 106 7.04 -2.63 -13.31
N THR A 107 7.13 -3.89 -12.94
CA THR A 107 5.96 -4.78 -12.78
C THR A 107 5.00 -4.25 -11.70
N ASP A 108 5.50 -3.34 -10.85
CA ASP A 108 4.76 -2.70 -9.78
C ASP A 108 3.83 -1.62 -10.35
N GLN A 109 2.56 -1.67 -9.98
CA GLN A 109 1.52 -0.80 -10.54
C GLN A 109 0.64 -0.21 -9.44
N THR A 110 0.24 1.06 -9.66
CA THR A 110 -0.87 1.66 -8.93
C THR A 110 -2.03 1.90 -9.90
N GLU A 111 -3.26 1.80 -9.41
CA GLU A 111 -4.42 2.14 -10.21
C GLU A 111 -4.59 3.64 -10.32
N PRO A 112 -4.86 4.17 -11.52
CA PRO A 112 -5.11 5.60 -11.70
C PRO A 112 -6.39 6.02 -10.97
N VAL A 113 -6.37 7.21 -10.41
CA VAL A 113 -7.54 7.83 -9.77
C VAL A 113 -7.92 9.13 -10.46
N PHE A 114 -9.21 9.46 -10.45
CA PHE A 114 -9.74 10.62 -11.12
C PHE A 114 -10.58 11.47 -10.18
N ALA A 115 -10.34 12.78 -10.20
CA ALA A 115 -11.11 13.79 -9.50
C ALA A 115 -11.84 14.69 -10.49
N VAL A 116 -13.16 14.77 -10.39
CA VAL A 116 -13.97 15.66 -11.22
C VAL A 116 -13.67 17.11 -10.88
N ALA A 117 -13.67 17.45 -9.60
CA ALA A 117 -13.34 18.79 -9.11
C ALA A 117 -12.74 18.70 -7.70
N VAL A 118 -11.73 19.53 -7.44
CA VAL A 118 -11.18 19.76 -6.10
C VAL A 118 -11.27 21.27 -5.82
N PRO A 119 -12.06 21.69 -4.84
CA PRO A 119 -12.26 23.11 -4.54
C PRO A 119 -10.95 23.82 -4.19
N ALA A 120 -10.95 25.14 -4.32
CA ALA A 120 -9.80 25.98 -3.97
C ALA A 120 -9.37 25.73 -2.50
N SER A 121 -8.07 25.59 -2.26
CA SER A 121 -7.45 25.32 -0.94
C SER A 121 -7.91 24.02 -0.26
N ALA A 122 -8.72 23.18 -0.90
CA ALA A 122 -9.21 21.91 -0.37
C ALA A 122 -8.33 20.72 -0.77
N ALA A 123 -8.52 19.62 -0.06
CA ALA A 123 -7.98 18.31 -0.37
C ALA A 123 -9.12 17.32 -0.55
N MET A 124 -8.93 16.35 -1.44
CA MET A 124 -9.84 15.25 -1.68
C MET A 124 -9.09 13.93 -1.46
N THR A 125 -9.68 13.04 -0.69
CA THR A 125 -9.16 11.69 -0.51
C THR A 125 -9.75 10.77 -1.57
N LEU A 126 -8.88 10.13 -2.32
CA LEU A 126 -9.22 9.15 -3.35
C LEU A 126 -8.67 7.79 -2.94
N HIS A 127 -9.34 6.74 -3.33
CA HIS A 127 -8.95 5.37 -3.05
C HIS A 127 -8.46 4.71 -4.32
N SER A 128 -7.28 4.15 -4.23
CA SER A 128 -6.60 3.41 -5.29
C SER A 128 -6.14 2.06 -4.76
N SER A 129 -5.45 1.31 -5.57
CA SER A 129 -4.76 0.11 -5.14
C SER A 129 -3.34 0.09 -5.69
N VAL A 130 -2.46 -0.59 -4.97
CA VAL A 130 -1.07 -0.82 -5.37
C VAL A 130 -0.78 -2.31 -5.31
N THR A 131 -0.04 -2.81 -6.29
CA THR A 131 0.50 -4.18 -6.30
C THR A 131 2.00 -4.08 -6.47
N MET A 132 2.74 -4.67 -5.54
CA MET A 132 4.20 -4.77 -5.57
C MET A 132 4.57 -6.26 -5.64
N HIS A 133 5.59 -6.62 -6.41
CA HIS A 133 5.89 -8.03 -6.69
C HIS A 133 7.05 -8.59 -5.89
N ALA A 134 7.96 -7.74 -5.43
CA ALA A 134 9.09 -8.11 -4.59
C ALA A 134 8.92 -7.60 -3.15
N ARG A 135 9.38 -8.37 -2.17
CA ARG A 135 9.47 -7.91 -0.78
C ARG A 135 10.61 -6.89 -0.62
N GLY A 136 10.61 -6.17 0.48
CA GLY A 136 11.67 -5.22 0.81
C GLY A 136 11.20 -3.77 0.85
N LEU A 137 12.15 -2.85 0.92
CA LEU A 137 11.88 -1.41 0.92
C LEU A 137 11.93 -0.86 -0.50
N HIS A 138 10.78 -0.62 -1.10
CA HIS A 138 10.65 -0.15 -2.49
C HIS A 138 10.14 1.27 -2.59
N PRO A 139 10.63 2.05 -3.56
CA PRO A 139 9.99 3.32 -3.89
C PRO A 139 8.65 3.06 -4.56
N LEU A 140 7.61 3.81 -4.20
CA LEU A 140 6.38 3.84 -4.99
C LEU A 140 6.68 4.41 -6.39
N PRO A 141 5.99 3.92 -7.44
CA PRO A 141 6.07 4.53 -8.77
C PRO A 141 5.82 6.03 -8.69
N ARG A 142 6.48 6.82 -9.54
CA ARG A 142 6.31 8.27 -9.52
C ARG A 142 4.88 8.64 -9.87
N ALA A 143 4.27 9.51 -9.07
CA ALA A 143 2.96 10.03 -9.37
C ALA A 143 3.02 11.10 -10.48
N VAL A 144 2.14 10.98 -11.43
CA VAL A 144 1.93 11.92 -12.52
C VAL A 144 0.53 12.48 -12.43
N VAL A 145 0.42 13.79 -12.35
CA VAL A 145 -0.87 14.47 -12.47
C VAL A 145 -1.15 14.76 -13.93
N ALA A 146 -2.30 14.32 -14.42
CA ALA A 146 -2.72 14.53 -15.79
C ALA A 146 -4.08 15.24 -15.88
N THR A 147 -4.30 16.01 -16.94
CA THR A 147 -5.59 16.61 -17.25
C THR A 147 -5.83 16.70 -18.74
N ARG A 148 -7.10 16.63 -19.14
CA ARG A 148 -7.59 16.90 -20.49
C ARG A 148 -8.50 18.13 -20.56
N PHE A 149 -8.61 18.84 -19.43
CA PHE A 149 -9.47 20.02 -19.31
C PHE A 149 -8.90 21.19 -20.15
N PRO A 150 -9.75 22.05 -20.79
CA PRO A 150 -11.22 22.01 -20.76
C PRO A 150 -11.84 21.20 -21.92
N PHE A 151 -11.23 21.18 -23.12
CA PHE A 151 -11.86 20.68 -24.35
C PHE A 151 -11.29 19.35 -24.83
N GLY A 152 -10.39 18.74 -24.08
CA GLY A 152 -9.76 17.49 -24.49
C GLY A 152 -8.83 17.59 -25.70
N LEU A 153 -8.43 18.81 -26.12
CA LEU A 153 -7.51 19.01 -27.23
C LEU A 153 -6.09 18.59 -26.90
N PHE A 154 -5.72 18.72 -25.62
CA PHE A 154 -4.40 18.40 -25.10
C PHE A 154 -4.51 17.50 -23.89
N VAL A 155 -3.56 16.58 -23.73
CA VAL A 155 -3.28 15.90 -22.46
C VAL A 155 -2.04 16.56 -21.89
N LYS A 156 -2.18 17.16 -20.72
CA LYS A 156 -1.06 17.73 -20.00
C LYS A 156 -0.74 16.87 -18.80
N ARG A 157 0.54 16.50 -18.68
CA ARG A 157 1.04 15.68 -17.57
C ARG A 157 2.15 16.42 -16.83
N ARG A 158 2.19 16.25 -15.52
CA ARG A 158 3.27 16.76 -14.67
C ARG A 158 3.68 15.68 -13.69
N GLU A 159 4.94 15.29 -13.75
CA GLU A 159 5.55 14.43 -12.73
C GLU A 159 5.67 15.21 -11.40
N LEU A 160 5.33 14.55 -10.32
CA LEU A 160 5.44 15.13 -8.98
C LEU A 160 6.78 14.76 -8.35
N PRO A 161 7.40 15.68 -7.61
CA PRO A 161 8.56 15.36 -6.80
C PRO A 161 8.11 14.47 -5.65
N GLY A 162 8.97 13.56 -5.25
CA GLY A 162 8.74 12.65 -4.12
C GLY A 162 9.11 11.21 -4.51
N ARG A 163 9.76 10.54 -3.59
CA ARG A 163 10.05 9.11 -3.63
C ARG A 163 9.56 8.54 -2.31
N GLU A 164 8.25 8.36 -2.21
CA GLU A 164 7.67 7.66 -1.08
C GLU A 164 8.19 6.22 -1.11
N ARG A 165 8.77 5.75 0.00
CA ARG A 165 9.19 4.36 0.14
C ARG A 165 8.17 3.62 0.96
N VAL A 166 7.89 2.38 0.56
CA VAL A 166 6.98 1.47 1.25
C VAL A 166 7.69 0.17 1.55
N LEU A 167 7.42 -0.37 2.72
CA LEU A 167 7.88 -1.70 3.09
C LEU A 167 6.89 -2.73 2.58
N VAL A 168 7.39 -3.66 1.77
CA VAL A 168 6.63 -4.77 1.20
C VAL A 168 7.00 -6.04 1.95
N TYR A 169 6.02 -6.64 2.60
CA TYR A 169 6.16 -7.91 3.30
C TYR A 169 6.22 -9.08 2.31
N PRO A 170 6.77 -10.21 2.71
CA PRO A 170 6.73 -11.43 1.89
C PRO A 170 5.30 -11.81 1.51
N ARG A 171 5.17 -12.54 0.42
CA ARG A 171 3.89 -13.12 0.00
C ARG A 171 3.40 -14.11 1.05
N ILE A 172 2.10 -14.08 1.32
CA ILE A 172 1.45 -15.00 2.25
C ILE A 172 0.59 -15.97 1.46
N HIS A 173 0.84 -17.24 1.66
CA HIS A 173 0.03 -18.33 1.11
C HIS A 173 -0.95 -18.84 2.16
N PRO A 174 -2.19 -19.18 1.79
CA PRO A 174 -3.10 -19.83 2.71
C PRO A 174 -2.52 -21.18 3.16
N ILE A 175 -2.31 -21.34 4.47
CA ILE A 175 -1.89 -22.62 5.05
C ILE A 175 -3.04 -23.15 5.88
N ASP A 176 -3.35 -24.44 5.68
CA ASP A 176 -4.32 -25.11 6.55
C ASP A 176 -3.72 -25.28 7.96
N PRO A 177 -4.33 -24.67 8.99
CA PRO A 177 -3.87 -24.80 10.36
C PRO A 177 -3.77 -26.27 10.85
N ALA A 178 -4.56 -27.18 10.26
CA ALA A 178 -4.49 -28.60 10.58
C ALA A 178 -3.18 -29.25 10.10
N LEU A 179 -2.60 -28.77 8.99
CA LEU A 179 -1.28 -29.22 8.51
C LEU A 179 -0.17 -28.75 9.44
N LEU A 180 -0.25 -27.51 9.93
CA LEU A 180 0.71 -26.99 10.92
C LEU A 180 0.68 -27.79 12.22
N ARG A 181 -0.48 -28.26 12.66
CA ARG A 181 -0.61 -29.11 13.84
C ARG A 181 -0.03 -30.51 13.62
N ARG A 182 -0.15 -31.06 12.40
CA ARG A 182 0.42 -32.38 12.07
C ARG A 182 1.94 -32.35 11.95
N SER A 183 2.53 -31.29 11.40
CA SER A 183 3.99 -31.14 11.34
C SER A 183 4.63 -30.97 12.74
N ARG A 184 3.85 -30.56 13.73
CA ARG A 184 4.28 -30.50 15.15
C ARG A 184 4.33 -31.88 15.83
N THR A 185 3.67 -32.89 15.27
CA THR A 185 3.58 -34.26 15.82
C THR A 185 4.50 -35.25 15.11
N GLY A 186 5.14 -34.87 13.99
CA GLY A 186 6.04 -35.73 13.23
C GLY A 186 7.48 -35.21 13.24
N ASP A 187 8.39 -36.04 13.73
CA ASP A 187 9.84 -35.95 13.64
C ASP A 187 10.53 -34.69 14.22
N GLY A 188 10.46 -34.55 15.49
CA GLY A 188 11.34 -33.71 16.28
C GLY A 188 11.14 -34.09 17.71
N GLU A 189 12.18 -34.57 18.37
CA GLU A 189 12.20 -34.80 19.80
C GLU A 189 11.39 -33.71 20.49
N ALA A 190 10.35 -34.11 21.19
CA ALA A 190 9.57 -33.26 22.07
C ALA A 190 10.50 -32.61 23.11
N LEU A 191 11.22 -31.59 22.72
CA LEU A 191 11.79 -30.62 23.62
C LEU A 191 10.62 -29.96 24.33
N GLY A 192 10.11 -30.69 25.34
CA GLY A 192 9.29 -30.18 26.39
C GLY A 192 8.19 -29.23 25.95
N ALA A 193 7.15 -29.73 25.28
CA ALA A 193 5.83 -29.15 25.44
C ALA A 193 5.41 -29.35 26.91
N ARG A 194 6.10 -28.70 27.82
CA ARG A 194 5.56 -28.39 29.14
C ARG A 194 4.49 -27.36 28.88
N SER A 195 3.26 -27.84 28.71
CA SER A 195 2.07 -27.04 28.98
C SER A 195 2.23 -26.53 30.42
N ARG A 196 2.90 -25.42 30.58
CA ARG A 196 2.75 -24.60 31.78
C ARG A 196 1.38 -23.96 31.61
N ALA A 197 0.40 -24.50 32.31
CA ALA A 197 -0.77 -23.73 32.71
C ALA A 197 -0.26 -22.34 33.10
N GLY A 198 -0.82 -21.27 32.49
CA GLY A 198 -0.32 -19.92 32.64
C GLY A 198 0.06 -19.61 34.07
N GLU A 199 1.12 -18.83 34.28
CA GLU A 199 1.50 -18.41 35.64
C GLU A 199 0.30 -17.73 36.28
N PHE A 200 0.06 -18.06 37.53
CA PHE A 200 -1.00 -17.46 38.35
C PHE A 200 -0.82 -15.93 38.36
N TYR A 201 -1.72 -15.22 37.73
CA TYR A 201 -1.70 -13.75 37.66
C TYR A 201 -2.38 -13.12 38.86
N GLY A 202 -3.50 -13.70 39.31
CA GLY A 202 -4.26 -13.16 40.43
C GLY A 202 -5.56 -13.93 40.71
N LEU A 203 -6.32 -13.36 41.63
CA LEU A 203 -7.67 -13.80 41.96
C LEU A 203 -8.63 -12.70 41.53
N ALA A 204 -9.56 -13.01 40.64
CA ALA A 204 -10.65 -12.12 40.24
C ALA A 204 -11.98 -12.57 40.84
N GLU A 205 -12.94 -11.68 40.95
CA GLU A 205 -14.29 -12.02 41.42
C GLU A 205 -15.03 -12.81 40.33
N TYR A 206 -15.63 -13.91 40.70
CA TYR A 206 -16.42 -14.78 39.81
C TYR A 206 -17.57 -14.00 39.18
N ARG A 207 -17.73 -14.12 37.87
CA ARG A 207 -18.86 -13.57 37.12
C ARG A 207 -19.75 -14.68 36.58
N GLU A 208 -21.06 -14.45 36.55
CA GLU A 208 -22.01 -15.44 36.00
C GLU A 208 -21.65 -15.76 34.52
N GLY A 209 -21.46 -17.08 34.25
CA GLY A 209 -21.03 -17.58 32.95
C GLY A 209 -19.60 -18.10 32.89
N GLU A 210 -18.79 -17.89 33.92
CA GLU A 210 -17.42 -18.44 34.00
C GLU A 210 -17.43 -19.91 34.44
N GLU A 211 -16.38 -20.66 34.03
CA GLU A 211 -16.27 -22.08 34.38
C GLU A 211 -16.08 -22.28 35.89
N LEU A 212 -16.99 -22.99 36.54
CA LEU A 212 -16.93 -23.33 37.97
C LEU A 212 -15.66 -24.05 38.40
N ARG A 213 -14.97 -24.74 37.46
CA ARG A 213 -13.69 -25.42 37.71
C ARG A 213 -12.54 -24.47 38.02
N ARG A 214 -12.67 -23.19 37.66
CA ARG A 214 -11.67 -22.16 37.92
C ARG A 214 -11.81 -21.49 39.29
N ILE A 215 -12.83 -21.82 40.06
CA ILE A 215 -13.04 -21.26 41.38
C ILE A 215 -11.94 -21.74 42.33
N HIS A 216 -11.23 -20.76 42.94
CA HIS A 216 -10.24 -21.02 43.95
C HIS A 216 -10.90 -21.18 45.32
N TRP A 217 -11.37 -22.40 45.64
CA TRP A 217 -12.14 -22.68 46.84
C TRP A 217 -11.50 -22.20 48.14
N PRO A 218 -10.16 -22.36 48.37
CA PRO A 218 -9.53 -21.87 49.60
C PRO A 218 -9.61 -20.35 49.77
N ALA A 219 -9.49 -19.55 48.68
CA ALA A 219 -9.61 -18.11 48.72
C ALA A 219 -11.09 -17.69 48.86
N THR A 220 -12.02 -18.37 48.17
CA THR A 220 -13.45 -18.19 48.30
C THR A 220 -13.92 -18.35 49.73
N ALA A 221 -13.43 -19.39 50.41
CA ALA A 221 -13.77 -19.62 51.81
C ALA A 221 -13.23 -18.54 52.77
N ARG A 222 -12.08 -17.94 52.46
CA ARG A 222 -11.50 -16.84 53.27
C ARG A 222 -12.16 -15.50 53.03
N LEU A 223 -12.53 -15.25 51.78
CA LEU A 223 -13.02 -13.93 51.36
C LEU A 223 -14.55 -13.82 51.42
N GLY A 224 -15.27 -14.94 51.65
CA GLY A 224 -16.73 -14.97 51.70
C GLY A 224 -17.44 -14.67 50.40
N ARG A 225 -16.70 -14.62 49.27
CA ARG A 225 -17.19 -14.37 47.91
C ARG A 225 -16.47 -15.30 46.96
N ALA A 226 -17.17 -15.73 45.90
CA ALA A 226 -16.60 -16.59 44.89
C ALA A 226 -15.49 -15.86 44.13
N VAL A 227 -14.28 -16.45 44.10
CA VAL A 227 -13.15 -15.91 43.35
C VAL A 227 -12.59 -16.99 42.42
N VAL A 228 -12.23 -16.59 41.22
CA VAL A 228 -11.64 -17.42 40.19
C VAL A 228 -10.14 -17.13 40.06
N GLN A 229 -9.38 -18.14 39.67
CA GLN A 229 -7.98 -17.98 39.34
C GLN A 229 -7.91 -17.32 37.96
N GLU A 230 -7.31 -16.15 37.90
CA GLU A 230 -6.92 -15.50 36.65
C GLU A 230 -5.49 -15.94 36.29
N PHE A 231 -5.37 -16.53 35.11
CA PHE A 231 -4.08 -16.90 34.54
C PHE A 231 -3.72 -15.88 33.46
N GLU A 232 -2.48 -15.46 33.46
CA GLU A 232 -1.97 -14.65 32.34
C GLU A 232 -2.14 -15.46 31.04
N ALA A 233 -2.71 -14.87 30.00
CA ALA A 233 -2.84 -15.48 28.69
C ALA A 233 -1.46 -15.55 28.01
N ARG A 234 -0.57 -16.40 28.53
CA ARG A 234 0.61 -16.85 27.80
C ARG A 234 0.15 -17.89 26.79
N GLY A 235 0.65 -17.79 25.54
CA GLY A 235 0.32 -18.77 24.51
C GLY A 235 0.47 -20.20 25.03
N GLU A 236 -0.48 -21.05 24.69
CA GLU A 236 -0.52 -22.48 25.16
C GLU A 236 0.74 -23.26 24.74
N ALA A 237 1.51 -22.73 23.75
CA ALA A 237 2.76 -23.30 23.26
C ALA A 237 3.67 -22.21 22.70
N GLU A 238 4.98 -22.45 22.73
CA GLU A 238 5.97 -21.63 22.05
C GLU A 238 6.52 -22.39 20.84
N GLN A 239 6.67 -21.70 19.70
CA GLN A 239 7.27 -22.26 18.49
C GLN A 239 8.28 -21.28 17.91
N VAL A 240 9.52 -21.70 17.74
CA VAL A 240 10.55 -20.94 17.06
C VAL A 240 10.71 -21.51 15.65
N LEU A 241 10.45 -20.69 14.65
CA LEU A 241 10.66 -21.02 13.26
C LEU A 241 12.11 -20.67 12.88
N THR A 242 12.76 -21.51 12.09
CA THR A 242 14.15 -21.29 11.68
C THR A 242 14.18 -21.01 10.18
N LEU A 243 14.82 -19.90 9.81
CA LEU A 243 15.17 -19.54 8.45
C LEU A 243 16.67 -19.78 8.28
N GLU A 244 17.03 -20.62 7.35
CA GLU A 244 18.45 -20.81 6.97
C GLU A 244 18.97 -19.58 6.22
N PRO A 245 20.25 -19.21 6.44
CA PRO A 245 20.87 -18.10 5.71
C PRO A 245 20.86 -18.34 4.20
N GLY A 246 20.57 -17.27 3.45
CA GLY A 246 20.51 -17.29 1.99
C GLY A 246 20.66 -15.90 1.40
N VAL A 247 20.70 -15.82 0.08
CA VAL A 247 20.84 -14.57 -0.67
C VAL A 247 19.47 -14.10 -1.14
N GLY A 248 19.14 -12.83 -0.89
CA GLY A 248 17.90 -12.23 -1.36
C GLY A 248 17.80 -12.25 -2.88
N GLY A 249 16.58 -12.54 -3.39
CA GLY A 249 16.34 -12.73 -4.82
C GLY A 249 16.60 -14.14 -5.34
N GLU A 250 17.27 -15.01 -4.58
CA GLU A 250 17.42 -16.42 -4.94
C GLU A 250 16.07 -17.16 -4.75
N PRO A 251 15.55 -17.86 -5.78
CA PRO A 251 14.22 -18.46 -5.73
C PRO A 251 13.99 -19.40 -4.56
N SER A 252 14.99 -20.17 -4.16
CA SER A 252 14.93 -21.11 -3.02
C SER A 252 14.79 -20.38 -1.69
N PHE A 253 15.55 -19.32 -1.51
CA PHE A 253 15.53 -18.50 -0.30
C PHE A 253 14.24 -17.68 -0.20
N GLU A 254 13.77 -17.09 -1.32
CA GLU A 254 12.50 -16.40 -1.37
C GLU A 254 11.31 -17.33 -1.04
N ALA A 255 11.31 -18.55 -1.57
CA ALA A 255 10.29 -19.54 -1.25
C ALA A 255 10.29 -19.93 0.24
N ALA A 256 11.47 -20.08 0.86
CA ALA A 256 11.60 -20.35 2.29
C ALA A 256 11.03 -19.18 3.13
N ILE A 257 11.32 -17.95 2.75
CA ILE A 257 10.80 -16.75 3.41
C ILE A 257 9.27 -16.68 3.29
N GLU A 258 8.70 -16.89 2.10
CA GLU A 258 7.25 -16.92 1.89
C GLU A 258 6.57 -18.01 2.72
N GLN A 259 7.19 -19.19 2.82
CA GLN A 259 6.69 -20.29 3.64
C GLN A 259 6.68 -19.93 5.14
N ILE A 260 7.79 -19.40 5.66
CA ILE A 260 7.91 -19.00 7.06
C ILE A 260 6.96 -17.85 7.38
N ALA A 261 6.86 -16.84 6.53
CA ALA A 261 5.92 -15.73 6.70
C ALA A 261 4.47 -16.23 6.76
N SER A 262 4.12 -17.19 5.89
CA SER A 262 2.79 -17.80 5.88
C SER A 262 2.50 -18.60 7.16
N GLN A 263 3.50 -19.32 7.69
CA GLN A 263 3.40 -20.04 8.95
C GLN A 263 3.23 -19.09 10.13
N ILE A 264 4.00 -18.01 10.20
CA ILE A 264 3.90 -16.96 11.23
C ILE A 264 2.47 -16.41 11.29
N VAL A 265 1.95 -15.98 10.15
CA VAL A 265 0.61 -15.41 10.07
C VAL A 265 -0.46 -16.42 10.48
N ALA A 266 -0.33 -17.68 10.05
CA ALA A 266 -1.28 -18.73 10.41
C ALA A 266 -1.26 -19.05 11.92
N LEU A 267 -0.07 -19.17 12.52
CA LEU A 267 0.09 -19.46 13.95
C LEU A 267 -0.42 -18.32 14.84
N LEU A 268 -0.07 -17.08 14.49
CA LEU A 268 -0.46 -15.91 15.28
C LEU A 268 -1.96 -15.57 15.15
N ARG A 269 -2.59 -15.91 14.01
CA ARG A 269 -4.05 -15.78 13.86
C ARG A 269 -4.83 -16.74 14.77
N GLU A 270 -4.29 -17.93 15.05
CA GLU A 270 -4.88 -18.83 16.05
C GLU A 270 -4.83 -18.24 17.47
N GLY A 271 -3.87 -17.35 17.75
CA GLY A 271 -3.73 -16.65 19.03
C GLY A 271 -3.29 -17.53 20.20
N ARG A 272 -2.89 -18.79 19.93
CA ARG A 272 -2.55 -19.79 20.95
C ARG A 272 -1.07 -20.15 21.01
N VAL A 273 -0.32 -19.85 19.96
CA VAL A 273 1.09 -20.24 19.82
C VAL A 273 1.95 -18.98 19.76
N ALA A 274 2.75 -18.77 20.81
CA ALA A 274 3.77 -17.74 20.80
C ALA A 274 4.84 -18.12 19.78
N THR A 275 5.05 -17.28 18.77
CA THR A 275 5.90 -17.59 17.63
C THR A 275 7.17 -16.75 17.67
N GLY A 276 8.34 -17.38 17.60
CA GLY A 276 9.65 -16.75 17.49
C GLY A 276 10.30 -17.01 16.14
N LEU A 277 11.39 -16.31 15.85
CA LEU A 277 12.15 -16.46 14.61
C LEU A 277 13.64 -16.56 14.88
N ARG A 278 14.27 -17.56 14.28
CA ARG A 278 15.72 -17.77 14.24
C ARG A 278 16.21 -17.63 12.80
N TYR A 279 17.37 -17.01 12.64
CA TYR A 279 18.08 -16.93 11.37
C TYR A 279 19.42 -17.62 11.52
N GLY A 280 19.58 -18.76 10.87
CA GLY A 280 20.68 -19.67 11.15
C GLY A 280 20.69 -20.09 12.63
N GLU A 281 21.81 -19.84 13.33
CA GLU A 281 21.95 -20.13 14.75
C GLU A 281 21.44 -19.00 15.67
N GLN A 282 21.24 -17.80 15.16
CA GLN A 282 20.90 -16.63 15.95
C GLN A 282 19.37 -16.49 16.14
N LEU A 283 18.93 -16.38 17.40
CA LEU A 283 17.55 -15.98 17.70
C LEU A 283 17.38 -14.48 17.41
N VAL A 284 16.57 -14.15 16.41
CA VAL A 284 16.36 -12.76 15.95
C VAL A 284 15.18 -12.12 16.64
N VAL A 285 14.10 -12.87 16.80
CA VAL A 285 12.87 -12.42 17.48
C VAL A 285 12.45 -13.50 18.45
N GLU A 286 12.36 -13.16 19.74
CA GLU A 286 11.84 -14.06 20.79
C GLU A 286 10.38 -14.43 20.54
N ALA A 287 9.92 -15.55 21.09
CA ALA A 287 8.54 -15.98 20.93
C ALA A 287 7.57 -14.99 21.60
N GLY A 288 6.51 -14.65 20.88
CA GLY A 288 5.49 -13.72 21.36
C GLY A 288 4.18 -13.82 20.59
N LEU A 289 3.21 -13.02 21.00
CA LEU A 289 1.86 -12.99 20.46
C LEU A 289 1.43 -11.56 20.08
N GLY A 290 0.38 -11.50 19.28
CA GLY A 290 -0.31 -10.26 18.96
C GLY A 290 0.19 -9.55 17.70
N PRO A 291 -0.56 -8.53 17.22
CA PRO A 291 -0.32 -7.90 15.92
C PRO A 291 0.99 -7.10 15.86
N GLY A 292 1.42 -6.52 16.97
CA GLY A 292 2.72 -5.83 17.04
C GLY A 292 3.90 -6.79 16.94
N HIS A 293 3.73 -8.01 17.40
CA HIS A 293 4.73 -9.07 17.31
C HIS A 293 4.79 -9.64 15.89
N GLU A 294 3.63 -9.94 15.28
CA GLU A 294 3.52 -10.35 13.88
C GLU A 294 4.24 -9.35 12.96
N ARG A 295 4.00 -8.07 13.19
CA ARG A 295 4.65 -7.00 12.42
C ARG A 295 6.17 -7.06 12.50
N ARG A 296 6.76 -7.22 13.70
CA ARG A 296 8.23 -7.31 13.87
C ARG A 296 8.83 -8.50 13.14
N LEU A 297 8.15 -9.66 13.18
CA LEU A 297 8.57 -10.86 12.46
C LEU A 297 8.55 -10.66 10.95
N LEU A 298 7.47 -10.08 10.43
CA LEU A 298 7.33 -9.81 8.99
C LEU A 298 8.27 -8.70 8.51
N GLU A 299 8.56 -7.68 9.33
CA GLU A 299 9.55 -6.63 9.02
C GLU A 299 10.95 -7.23 8.85
N PHE A 300 11.35 -8.13 9.76
CA PHE A 300 12.62 -8.84 9.60
C PHE A 300 12.66 -9.65 8.31
N LEU A 301 11.63 -10.46 8.04
CA LEU A 301 11.55 -11.28 6.81
C LEU A 301 11.50 -10.43 5.54
N ALA A 302 10.94 -9.23 5.59
CA ALA A 302 10.92 -8.32 4.46
C ALA A 302 12.32 -7.82 4.07
N LEU A 303 13.23 -7.68 5.02
CA LEU A 303 14.53 -7.05 4.82
C LEU A 303 15.70 -8.04 4.79
N VAL A 304 15.54 -9.24 5.34
CA VAL A 304 16.63 -10.23 5.46
C VAL A 304 17.17 -10.64 4.08
N GLY A 305 18.49 -10.71 3.97
CA GLY A 305 19.19 -11.12 2.74
C GLY A 305 19.16 -10.10 1.60
N LEU A 306 18.49 -8.96 1.76
CA LEU A 306 18.58 -7.85 0.82
C LEU A 306 19.75 -6.96 1.23
N GLU A 307 20.70 -6.76 0.34
CA GLU A 307 21.73 -5.75 0.54
C GLU A 307 21.09 -4.38 0.66
N SER A 308 21.47 -3.63 1.68
CA SER A 308 21.05 -2.24 1.80
C SER A 308 21.57 -1.49 0.58
N GLU A 309 20.72 -1.17 -0.38
CA GLU A 309 21.03 -0.20 -1.43
C GLU A 309 21.16 1.20 -0.82
N GLU A 310 22.13 1.38 0.06
CA GLU A 310 22.67 2.68 0.45
C GLU A 310 24.00 2.85 -0.26
N HIS A 311 24.04 3.71 -1.24
CA HIS A 311 25.10 4.34 -2.02
C HIS A 311 24.96 4.12 -3.53
N SER A 312 24.08 4.87 -4.15
CA SER A 312 24.34 5.48 -5.47
C SER A 312 23.42 6.69 -5.69
#